data_ffcf8969aa1ccb955128fd63d9611eaa
#
_entry.id   ffcf8969aa1ccb955128fd63d9611eaa
#
_cell.length_a   1.000
_cell.length_b   1.000
_cell.length_c   1.000
_cell.angle_alpha   90.00
_cell.angle_beta   90.00
_cell.angle_gamma   90.00
#
_symmetry.space_group_name_H-M   'P 1'
#
loop_
_entity.id
_entity.type
_entity.pdbx_description
1 polymer ?
#
loop_
_entity_poly.entity_id
_entity_poly.type
_entity_poly.pdbx_seq_one_letter_code
_entity_poly.pdbx_strand_id
1 'polypeptide(L)'
;MTLDREQNKQVAQVAGTVPLFGLRRVEQVMGTAVSFDVRDPDVPPAALDEAFDLLRDIDRRFSTYKPESEVSRLSRGEISEADCSPDLRRVLELCEQIREISQGYFDIRGHRQDGGLDPSGLVKGWALENAGRILEAAGARNYCINGGGDIVLRGEAAPATPWRVGIRHPLQADKVATVVGVRNGAVATSGAYERGEHVRDPFTGKAPSGVLSITIVGPSLTYADAYATAAFAMGPAGLAWVAGLAGYAGCSITADPDGSNGRLTWTPGFERCLADPR
;
A
#
# COMPACT_ATOMS: atom_id res chain seq x y z
N MET A 1 22.52 -25.72 -6.68
CA MET A 1 22.75 -24.57 -5.81
C MET A 1 21.41 -24.24 -5.18
N THR A 2 21.21 -24.71 -3.97
CA THR A 2 19.94 -24.80 -3.23
C THR A 2 19.66 -23.44 -2.61
N LEU A 3 18.66 -22.72 -3.06
CA LEU A 3 18.25 -21.45 -2.45
C LEU A 3 17.30 -21.72 -1.27
N ASP A 4 17.65 -21.11 -0.20
CA ASP A 4 17.24 -21.31 1.17
C ASP A 4 15.73 -21.16 1.41
N ARG A 5 15.13 -22.15 2.07
CA ARG A 5 13.71 -22.24 2.44
C ARG A 5 13.34 -21.48 3.72
N GLU A 6 14.21 -20.63 4.24
CA GLU A 6 14.00 -19.99 5.54
C GLU A 6 13.46 -18.55 5.53
N GLN A 7 13.31 -17.89 4.37
CA GLN A 7 12.80 -16.51 4.31
C GLN A 7 11.27 -16.36 4.36
N ASN A 8 10.52 -17.45 4.54
CA ASN A 8 9.05 -17.44 4.45
C ASN A 8 8.33 -17.48 5.82
N LYS A 9 8.98 -17.09 6.92
CA LYS A 9 8.42 -17.22 8.29
C LYS A 9 8.15 -15.93 9.04
N GLN A 10 7.85 -14.81 8.40
CA GLN A 10 7.43 -13.60 9.12
C GLN A 10 6.12 -13.02 8.62
N VAL A 11 5.06 -13.83 8.63
CA VAL A 11 3.69 -13.31 8.71
C VAL A 11 3.38 -13.09 10.19
N ALA A 12 2.95 -11.87 10.53
CA ALA A 12 2.66 -11.45 11.88
C ALA A 12 1.93 -12.52 12.70
N GLN A 13 2.55 -13.00 13.78
CA GLN A 13 1.89 -13.84 14.79
C GLN A 13 0.88 -12.99 15.57
N VAL A 14 -0.39 -13.17 15.26
CA VAL A 14 -1.47 -12.74 16.15
C VAL A 14 -1.56 -13.76 17.29
N ALA A 15 -1.08 -13.39 18.45
CA ALA A 15 -1.26 -14.18 19.67
C ALA A 15 -2.73 -14.14 20.12
N GLY A 16 -3.43 -15.27 20.06
CA GLY A 16 -4.79 -15.46 20.55
C GLY A 16 -5.47 -16.58 19.78
N THR A 17 -5.73 -17.73 20.42
CA THR A 17 -6.48 -18.87 19.86
C THR A 17 -7.97 -18.50 19.73
N VAL A 18 -8.32 -17.72 18.72
CA VAL A 18 -9.71 -17.60 18.23
C VAL A 18 -9.90 -18.73 17.20
N PRO A 19 -11.00 -19.51 17.24
CA PRO A 19 -11.29 -20.48 16.19
C PRO A 19 -11.25 -19.78 14.85
N LEU A 20 -10.39 -20.24 13.95
CA LEU A 20 -10.20 -19.67 12.62
C LEU A 20 -11.35 -20.11 11.71
N PHE A 21 -12.52 -19.50 11.87
CA PHE A 21 -13.57 -19.58 10.86
C PHE A 21 -13.21 -18.54 9.78
N GLY A 22 -13.27 -18.96 8.51
CA GLY A 22 -13.05 -18.07 7.38
C GLY A 22 -12.01 -18.59 6.39
N LEU A 23 -11.73 -17.76 5.38
CA LEU A 23 -10.82 -18.09 4.28
C LEU A 23 -9.51 -17.34 4.43
N ARG A 24 -8.39 -18.05 4.20
CA ARG A 24 -7.06 -17.44 4.11
C ARG A 24 -6.33 -17.96 2.88
N ARG A 25 -5.70 -17.04 2.17
CA ARG A 25 -4.87 -17.38 1.02
C ARG A 25 -3.75 -16.36 0.86
N VAL A 26 -2.60 -16.82 0.38
CA VAL A 26 -1.45 -15.98 0.03
C VAL A 26 -0.97 -16.40 -1.36
N GLU A 27 -0.80 -15.42 -2.26
CA GLU A 27 -0.22 -15.65 -3.59
C GLU A 27 0.81 -14.57 -3.91
N GLN A 28 1.76 -14.92 -4.79
CA GLN A 28 2.70 -13.96 -5.37
C GLN A 28 2.07 -13.35 -6.63
N VAL A 29 1.76 -12.04 -6.55
CA VAL A 29 1.18 -11.28 -7.66
C VAL A 29 1.58 -9.82 -7.55
N MET A 30 1.67 -9.09 -8.67
CA MET A 30 2.11 -7.69 -8.72
C MET A 30 3.48 -7.45 -8.06
N GLY A 31 4.38 -8.43 -8.15
CA GLY A 31 5.73 -8.35 -7.60
C GLY A 31 5.84 -8.43 -6.08
N THR A 32 4.77 -8.82 -5.38
CA THR A 32 4.74 -8.97 -3.92
C THR A 32 3.87 -10.13 -3.46
N ALA A 33 3.99 -10.52 -2.18
CA ALA A 33 3.05 -11.43 -1.57
C ALA A 33 1.76 -10.67 -1.24
N VAL A 34 0.63 -11.16 -1.77
CA VAL A 34 -0.71 -10.67 -1.42
C VAL A 34 -1.42 -11.71 -0.59
N SER A 35 -1.88 -11.33 0.58
CA SER A 35 -2.63 -12.18 1.49
C SER A 35 -4.05 -11.68 1.69
N PHE A 36 -4.99 -12.62 1.69
CA PHE A 36 -6.38 -12.42 2.07
C PHE A 36 -6.66 -13.15 3.38
N ASP A 37 -7.33 -12.49 4.31
CA ASP A 37 -7.85 -13.04 5.56
C ASP A 37 -9.31 -12.59 5.69
N VAL A 38 -10.24 -13.50 5.38
CA VAL A 38 -11.69 -13.26 5.43
C VAL A 38 -12.24 -14.01 6.63
N ARG A 39 -12.97 -13.32 7.51
CA ARG A 39 -13.48 -13.90 8.78
C ARG A 39 -14.89 -14.41 8.68
N ASP A 40 -15.62 -14.01 7.65
CA ASP A 40 -17.00 -14.42 7.43
C ASP A 40 -17.05 -15.88 6.90
N PRO A 41 -17.74 -16.80 7.60
CA PRO A 41 -17.73 -18.23 7.26
C PRO A 41 -18.49 -18.57 5.97
N ASP A 42 -19.43 -17.72 5.58
CA ASP A 42 -20.35 -17.98 4.45
C ASP A 42 -19.81 -17.46 3.10
N VAL A 43 -18.64 -16.81 3.09
CA VAL A 43 -18.01 -16.35 1.85
C VAL A 43 -17.47 -17.55 1.06
N PRO A 44 -17.88 -17.73 -0.21
CA PRO A 44 -17.44 -18.87 -0.99
C PRO A 44 -15.95 -18.74 -1.37
N PRO A 45 -15.16 -19.85 -1.37
CA PRO A 45 -13.75 -19.83 -1.79
C PRO A 45 -13.54 -19.25 -3.20
N ALA A 46 -14.50 -19.41 -4.11
CA ALA A 46 -14.47 -18.84 -5.46
C ALA A 46 -14.30 -17.30 -5.48
N ALA A 47 -14.75 -16.60 -4.43
CA ALA A 47 -14.53 -15.16 -4.31
C ALA A 47 -13.04 -14.81 -4.20
N LEU A 48 -12.23 -15.66 -3.55
CA LEU A 48 -10.78 -15.47 -3.53
C LEU A 48 -10.16 -15.77 -4.90
N ASP A 49 -10.67 -16.77 -5.64
CA ASP A 49 -10.20 -17.07 -7.00
C ASP A 49 -10.42 -15.85 -7.90
N GLU A 50 -11.63 -15.29 -7.90
CA GLU A 50 -12.00 -14.10 -8.68
C GLU A 50 -11.15 -12.88 -8.28
N ALA A 51 -10.95 -12.66 -6.99
CA ALA A 51 -10.12 -11.56 -6.50
C ALA A 51 -8.65 -11.69 -6.95
N PHE A 52 -8.07 -12.88 -6.90
CA PHE A 52 -6.72 -13.10 -7.40
C PHE A 52 -6.63 -13.05 -8.92
N ASP A 53 -7.66 -13.49 -9.65
CA ASP A 53 -7.72 -13.36 -11.11
C ASP A 53 -7.74 -11.88 -11.53
N LEU A 54 -8.50 -11.04 -10.82
CA LEU A 54 -8.45 -9.60 -11.02
C LEU A 54 -7.04 -9.04 -10.81
N LEU A 55 -6.37 -9.41 -9.72
CA LEU A 55 -5.00 -8.93 -9.45
C LEU A 55 -4.00 -9.37 -10.53
N ARG A 56 -4.12 -10.61 -11.04
CA ARG A 56 -3.27 -11.11 -12.14
C ARG A 56 -3.55 -10.37 -13.44
N ASP A 57 -4.82 -10.05 -13.74
CA ASP A 57 -5.17 -9.28 -14.92
C ASP A 57 -4.64 -7.84 -14.84
N ILE A 58 -4.77 -7.18 -13.68
CA ILE A 58 -4.18 -5.86 -13.42
C ILE A 58 -2.66 -5.93 -13.58
N ASP A 59 -1.98 -6.90 -12.99
CA ASP A 59 -0.53 -7.07 -13.13
C ASP A 59 -0.11 -7.28 -14.61
N ARG A 60 -0.90 -7.98 -15.39
CA ARG A 60 -0.65 -8.16 -16.83
C ARG A 60 -0.76 -6.85 -17.60
N ARG A 61 -1.77 -6.01 -17.29
CA ARG A 61 -2.09 -4.78 -18.03
C ARG A 61 -1.32 -3.55 -17.56
N PHE A 62 -0.97 -3.47 -16.27
CA PHE A 62 -0.44 -2.26 -15.65
C PHE A 62 1.04 -2.36 -15.26
N SER A 63 1.67 -3.52 -15.36
CA SER A 63 3.06 -3.69 -15.00
C SER A 63 4.00 -2.90 -15.91
N THR A 64 4.84 -2.08 -15.32
CA THR A 64 5.91 -1.33 -16.02
C THR A 64 7.08 -2.23 -16.44
N TYR A 65 7.12 -3.47 -15.98
CA TYR A 65 8.16 -4.47 -16.29
C TYR A 65 7.76 -5.41 -17.44
N LYS A 66 6.49 -5.39 -17.85
CA LYS A 66 5.97 -6.23 -18.95
C LYS A 66 5.86 -5.38 -20.22
N PRO A 67 6.65 -5.66 -21.27
CA PRO A 67 6.64 -4.85 -22.49
C PRO A 67 5.27 -4.75 -23.16
N GLU A 68 4.47 -5.82 -23.07
CA GLU A 68 3.14 -5.93 -23.68
C GLU A 68 2.01 -5.32 -22.84
N SER A 69 2.31 -4.79 -21.65
CA SER A 69 1.29 -4.14 -20.82
C SER A 69 0.78 -2.87 -21.47
N GLU A 70 -0.48 -2.48 -21.15
CA GLU A 70 -1.04 -1.24 -21.63
C GLU A 70 -0.21 -0.03 -21.20
N VAL A 71 0.26 0.00 -19.95
CA VAL A 71 1.12 1.08 -19.43
C VAL A 71 2.43 1.18 -20.21
N SER A 72 3.10 0.05 -20.49
CA SER A 72 4.35 0.06 -21.24
C SER A 72 4.13 0.51 -22.69
N ARG A 73 3.07 0.03 -23.34
CA ARG A 73 2.71 0.43 -24.72
C ARG A 73 2.32 1.90 -24.81
N LEU A 74 1.53 2.39 -23.86
CA LEU A 74 1.19 3.82 -23.75
C LEU A 74 2.45 4.66 -23.54
N SER A 75 3.33 4.21 -22.62
CA SER A 75 4.60 4.90 -22.32
C SER A 75 5.51 5.04 -23.54
N ARG A 76 5.50 4.04 -24.44
CA ARG A 76 6.28 4.07 -25.70
C ARG A 76 5.54 4.76 -26.87
N GLY A 77 4.31 5.25 -26.65
CA GLY A 77 3.50 5.87 -27.70
C GLY A 77 2.95 4.90 -28.75
N GLU A 78 2.93 3.60 -28.47
CA GLU A 78 2.36 2.56 -29.36
C GLU A 78 0.83 2.57 -29.37
N ILE A 79 0.23 3.06 -28.28
CA ILE A 79 -1.21 3.30 -28.15
C ILE A 79 -1.43 4.70 -27.58
N SER A 80 -2.59 5.31 -27.88
CA SER A 80 -3.03 6.56 -27.25
C SER A 80 -3.86 6.29 -25.98
N GLU A 81 -4.10 7.31 -25.16
CA GLU A 81 -4.99 7.19 -24.00
C GLU A 81 -6.40 6.75 -24.39
N ALA A 82 -6.88 7.15 -25.58
CA ALA A 82 -8.20 6.76 -26.09
C ALA A 82 -8.29 5.25 -26.38
N ASP A 83 -7.15 4.61 -26.69
CA ASP A 83 -7.06 3.17 -26.95
C ASP A 83 -6.89 2.34 -25.69
N CYS A 84 -6.64 2.99 -24.54
CA CYS A 84 -6.48 2.32 -23.26
C CYS A 84 -7.80 1.77 -22.73
N SER A 85 -7.72 0.72 -21.93
CA SER A 85 -8.87 0.19 -21.20
C SER A 85 -9.51 1.26 -20.30
N PRO A 86 -10.81 1.14 -19.98
CA PRO A 86 -11.47 2.05 -19.05
C PRO A 86 -10.77 2.13 -17.70
N ASP A 87 -10.25 1.01 -17.21
CA ASP A 87 -9.51 0.93 -15.95
C ASP A 87 -8.22 1.76 -16.00
N LEU A 88 -7.44 1.64 -17.08
CA LEU A 88 -6.20 2.41 -17.19
C LEU A 88 -6.49 3.90 -17.30
N ARG A 89 -7.49 4.30 -18.10
CA ARG A 89 -7.91 5.70 -18.14
C ARG A 89 -8.30 6.23 -16.77
N ARG A 90 -9.07 5.44 -15.99
CA ARG A 90 -9.44 5.81 -14.62
C ARG A 90 -8.23 5.96 -13.70
N VAL A 91 -7.26 5.07 -13.80
CA VAL A 91 -6.00 5.17 -13.04
C VAL A 91 -5.23 6.43 -13.42
N LEU A 92 -5.12 6.76 -14.71
CA LEU A 92 -4.45 7.99 -15.17
C LEU A 92 -5.14 9.25 -14.66
N GLU A 93 -6.48 9.29 -14.67
CA GLU A 93 -7.26 10.39 -14.09
C GLU A 93 -6.98 10.55 -12.57
N LEU A 94 -6.95 9.44 -11.84
CA LEU A 94 -6.64 9.45 -10.40
C LEU A 94 -5.20 9.92 -10.15
N CYS A 95 -4.25 9.48 -10.95
CA CYS A 95 -2.87 9.92 -10.85
C CYS A 95 -2.74 11.44 -11.06
N GLU A 96 -3.47 12.00 -12.03
CA GLU A 96 -3.47 13.45 -12.28
C GLU A 96 -4.09 14.22 -11.11
N GLN A 97 -5.23 13.76 -10.57
CA GLN A 97 -5.85 14.35 -9.38
C GLN A 97 -4.87 14.39 -8.20
N ILE A 98 -4.13 13.30 -7.96
CA ILE A 98 -3.18 13.24 -6.86
C ILE A 98 -1.95 14.10 -7.16
N ARG A 99 -1.52 14.19 -8.41
CA ARG A 99 -0.44 15.10 -8.82
C ARG A 99 -0.80 16.55 -8.48
N GLU A 100 -2.03 16.98 -8.76
CA GLU A 100 -2.51 18.32 -8.39
C GLU A 100 -2.57 18.53 -6.87
N ILE A 101 -3.18 17.59 -6.13
CA ILE A 101 -3.31 17.65 -4.67
C ILE A 101 -1.92 17.68 -3.99
N SER A 102 -0.97 16.92 -4.51
CA SER A 102 0.40 16.83 -3.99
C SER A 102 1.32 17.92 -4.54
N GLN A 103 0.80 18.85 -5.34
CA GLN A 103 1.61 19.90 -5.98
C GLN A 103 2.78 19.35 -6.81
N GLY A 104 2.57 18.21 -7.47
CA GLY A 104 3.55 17.57 -8.33
C GLY A 104 4.48 16.56 -7.62
N TYR A 105 4.41 16.38 -6.32
CA TYR A 105 5.24 15.38 -5.61
C TYR A 105 4.85 13.93 -5.92
N PHE A 106 3.59 13.68 -6.27
CA PHE A 106 3.19 12.45 -6.95
C PHE A 106 3.18 12.71 -8.45
N ASP A 107 4.12 12.13 -9.18
CA ASP A 107 4.21 12.27 -10.62
C ASP A 107 4.62 10.94 -11.27
N ILE A 108 3.71 10.36 -12.03
CA ILE A 108 3.94 9.07 -12.71
C ILE A 108 4.98 9.14 -13.83
N ARG A 109 5.44 10.33 -14.20
CA ARG A 109 6.50 10.56 -15.19
C ARG A 109 7.86 10.88 -14.55
N GLY A 110 7.85 11.39 -13.33
CA GLY A 110 9.04 11.87 -12.62
C GLY A 110 9.91 10.81 -11.97
N HIS A 111 9.39 9.58 -11.80
CA HIS A 111 10.08 8.54 -11.01
C HIS A 111 11.02 7.65 -11.84
N ARG A 112 10.84 7.56 -13.15
CA ARG A 112 11.65 6.71 -14.03
C ARG A 112 12.76 7.50 -14.73
N GLN A 113 13.97 6.93 -14.71
CA GLN A 113 15.13 7.53 -15.42
C GLN A 113 14.97 7.56 -16.94
N ASP A 114 14.17 6.66 -17.52
CA ASP A 114 13.87 6.59 -18.95
C ASP A 114 12.71 7.51 -19.37
N GLY A 115 12.13 8.29 -18.43
CA GLY A 115 10.98 9.16 -18.69
C GLY A 115 9.66 8.41 -18.92
N GLY A 116 9.64 7.10 -18.70
CA GLY A 116 8.46 6.26 -18.87
C GLY A 116 7.41 6.49 -17.79
N LEU A 117 6.16 6.05 -18.07
CA LEU A 117 5.06 6.10 -17.11
C LEU A 117 5.26 5.06 -16.00
N ASP A 118 5.05 5.46 -14.75
CA ASP A 118 5.04 4.57 -13.60
C ASP A 118 3.89 4.89 -12.62
N PRO A 119 2.69 4.35 -12.83
CA PRO A 119 1.56 4.53 -11.92
C PRO A 119 1.58 3.58 -10.71
N SER A 120 2.66 2.85 -10.47
CA SER A 120 2.71 1.77 -9.45
C SER A 120 2.42 2.25 -8.02
N GLY A 121 2.76 3.51 -7.69
CA GLY A 121 2.45 4.12 -6.39
C GLY A 121 0.95 4.40 -6.14
N LEU A 122 0.08 4.10 -7.10
CA LEU A 122 -1.37 4.16 -6.97
C LEU A 122 -2.02 2.82 -7.34
N VAL A 123 -1.51 2.16 -8.38
CA VAL A 123 -2.12 0.94 -8.95
C VAL A 123 -2.23 -0.18 -7.92
N LYS A 124 -1.26 -0.32 -7.03
CA LYS A 124 -1.28 -1.36 -6.00
C LYS A 124 -2.46 -1.17 -5.04
N GLY A 125 -2.61 0.01 -4.47
CA GLY A 125 -3.73 0.34 -3.59
C GLY A 125 -5.08 0.21 -4.29
N TRP A 126 -5.18 0.70 -5.53
CA TRP A 126 -6.37 0.61 -6.36
C TRP A 126 -6.76 -0.86 -6.66
N ALA A 127 -5.81 -1.70 -6.99
CA ALA A 127 -6.03 -3.11 -7.27
C ALA A 127 -6.56 -3.86 -6.04
N LEU A 128 -5.93 -3.66 -4.88
CA LEU A 128 -6.34 -4.30 -3.62
C LEU A 128 -7.74 -3.85 -3.17
N GLU A 129 -8.10 -2.57 -3.37
CA GLU A 129 -9.46 -2.10 -3.11
C GLU A 129 -10.49 -2.74 -4.04
N ASN A 130 -10.17 -2.89 -5.33
CA ASN A 130 -11.06 -3.56 -6.28
C ASN A 130 -11.22 -5.05 -5.94
N ALA A 131 -10.14 -5.73 -5.52
CA ALA A 131 -10.22 -7.09 -5.00
C ALA A 131 -11.12 -7.18 -3.75
N GLY A 132 -11.05 -6.18 -2.86
CA GLY A 132 -11.95 -6.06 -1.71
C GLY A 132 -13.42 -5.95 -2.10
N ARG A 133 -13.75 -5.21 -3.15
CA ARG A 133 -15.13 -5.09 -3.66
C ARG A 133 -15.71 -6.43 -4.14
N ILE A 134 -14.87 -7.30 -4.71
CA ILE A 134 -15.28 -8.67 -5.08
C ILE A 134 -15.68 -9.44 -3.81
N LEU A 135 -14.85 -9.35 -2.75
CA LEU A 135 -15.18 -10.00 -1.48
C LEU A 135 -16.48 -9.44 -0.87
N GLU A 136 -16.67 -8.11 -0.90
CA GLU A 136 -17.89 -7.46 -0.43
C GLU A 136 -19.13 -7.90 -1.20
N ALA A 137 -19.01 -8.03 -2.54
CA ALA A 137 -20.09 -8.55 -3.39
C ALA A 137 -20.42 -10.01 -3.09
N ALA A 138 -19.43 -10.79 -2.64
CA ALA A 138 -19.60 -12.18 -2.19
C ALA A 138 -20.09 -12.29 -0.72
N GLY A 139 -20.39 -11.17 -0.06
CA GLY A 139 -20.93 -11.12 1.30
C GLY A 139 -19.90 -10.92 2.41
N ALA A 140 -18.62 -10.77 2.12
CA ALA A 140 -17.61 -10.47 3.13
C ALA A 140 -17.85 -9.11 3.78
N ARG A 141 -17.75 -9.07 5.10
CA ARG A 141 -17.86 -7.86 5.93
C ARG A 141 -16.64 -7.66 6.82
N ASN A 142 -15.94 -8.74 7.12
CA ASN A 142 -14.81 -8.79 8.03
C ASN A 142 -13.61 -9.39 7.31
N TYR A 143 -12.74 -8.53 6.74
CA TYR A 143 -11.59 -9.00 5.99
C TYR A 143 -10.40 -8.05 6.06
N CYS A 144 -9.22 -8.61 5.86
CA CYS A 144 -7.96 -7.93 5.69
C CYS A 144 -7.29 -8.41 4.39
N ILE A 145 -6.94 -7.47 3.52
CA ILE A 145 -6.13 -7.73 2.33
C ILE A 145 -4.81 -6.99 2.50
N ASN A 146 -3.70 -7.73 2.47
CA ASN A 146 -2.36 -7.14 2.59
C ASN A 146 -1.54 -7.45 1.34
N GLY A 147 -1.10 -6.43 0.64
CA GLY A 147 -0.20 -6.51 -0.51
C GLY A 147 1.12 -5.79 -0.25
N GLY A 148 2.10 -6.53 0.32
CA GLY A 148 3.44 -5.99 0.57
C GLY A 148 3.48 -4.87 1.62
N GLY A 149 2.57 -4.86 2.59
CA GLY A 149 2.50 -3.84 3.64
C GLY A 149 1.42 -2.78 3.43
N ASP A 150 0.81 -2.71 2.24
CA ASP A 150 -0.38 -1.88 2.00
C ASP A 150 -1.63 -2.72 2.23
N ILE A 151 -2.55 -2.21 3.03
CA ILE A 151 -3.57 -3.04 3.67
C ILE A 151 -4.94 -2.39 3.53
N VAL A 152 -5.91 -3.15 3.02
CA VAL A 152 -7.35 -2.86 3.10
C VAL A 152 -7.95 -3.61 4.28
N LEU A 153 -8.75 -2.92 5.08
CA LEU A 153 -9.36 -3.46 6.29
C LEU A 153 -10.85 -3.16 6.30
N ARG A 154 -11.67 -4.17 6.57
CA ARG A 154 -13.11 -4.04 6.78
C ARG A 154 -13.57 -4.83 7.99
N GLY A 155 -14.50 -4.25 8.74
CA GLY A 155 -15.11 -4.87 9.91
C GLY A 155 -14.11 -5.17 11.03
N GLU A 156 -14.15 -6.37 11.55
CA GLU A 156 -13.46 -6.78 12.78
C GLU A 156 -12.61 -8.04 12.59
N ALA A 157 -11.46 -8.06 13.22
CA ALA A 157 -10.58 -9.26 13.26
C ALA A 157 -11.19 -10.40 14.10
N ALA A 158 -11.99 -10.03 15.11
CA ALA A 158 -12.82 -10.88 15.98
C ALA A 158 -13.90 -10.00 16.60
N PRO A 159 -14.93 -10.57 17.23
CA PRO A 159 -16.01 -9.78 17.85
C PRO A 159 -15.47 -8.64 18.72
N ALA A 160 -15.93 -7.43 18.46
CA ALA A 160 -15.52 -6.17 19.10
C ALA A 160 -14.01 -5.81 18.99
N THR A 161 -13.24 -6.54 18.17
CA THR A 161 -11.78 -6.38 18.06
C THR A 161 -11.42 -5.77 16.68
N PRO A 162 -10.80 -4.58 16.63
CA PRO A 162 -10.31 -4.01 15.36
C PRO A 162 -9.16 -4.85 14.80
N TRP A 163 -8.91 -4.70 13.51
CA TRP A 163 -7.70 -5.19 12.90
C TRP A 163 -6.50 -4.42 13.45
N ARG A 164 -5.44 -5.14 13.80
CA ARG A 164 -4.21 -4.56 14.34
C ARG A 164 -3.11 -4.65 13.30
N VAL A 165 -2.60 -3.50 12.90
CA VAL A 165 -1.51 -3.39 11.92
C VAL A 165 -0.25 -2.85 12.61
N GLY A 166 0.80 -3.67 12.59
CA GLY A 166 2.12 -3.26 13.05
C GLY A 166 2.84 -2.42 11.99
N ILE A 167 3.28 -1.23 12.34
CA ILE A 167 4.14 -0.40 11.51
C ILE A 167 5.57 -0.79 11.78
N ARG A 168 6.24 -1.33 10.76
CA ARG A 168 7.60 -1.85 10.85
C ARG A 168 8.60 -0.75 11.16
N HIS A 169 9.60 -1.07 12.00
CA HIS A 169 10.73 -0.18 12.25
C HIS A 169 11.71 -0.23 11.05
N PRO A 170 12.00 0.88 10.38
CA PRO A 170 12.78 0.87 9.13
C PRO A 170 14.22 0.41 9.27
N LEU A 171 14.84 0.62 10.45
CA LEU A 171 16.23 0.25 10.72
C LEU A 171 16.36 -1.08 11.47
N GLN A 172 15.27 -1.63 12.01
CA GLN A 172 15.26 -2.87 12.82
C GLN A 172 14.13 -3.76 12.30
N ALA A 173 14.49 -4.65 11.36
CA ALA A 173 13.53 -5.42 10.57
C ALA A 173 12.60 -6.33 11.40
N ASP A 174 13.03 -6.74 12.58
CA ASP A 174 12.33 -7.59 13.55
C ASP A 174 11.45 -6.79 14.54
N LYS A 175 11.48 -5.46 14.47
CA LYS A 175 10.75 -4.60 15.41
C LYS A 175 9.59 -3.86 14.75
N VAL A 176 8.54 -3.67 15.54
CA VAL A 176 7.38 -2.83 15.27
C VAL A 176 7.59 -1.51 15.99
N ALA A 177 7.52 -0.40 15.25
CA ALA A 177 7.65 0.95 15.79
C ALA A 177 6.39 1.38 16.54
N THR A 178 5.21 1.02 16.02
CA THR A 178 3.92 1.25 16.65
C THR A 178 2.86 0.33 16.04
N VAL A 179 1.68 0.25 16.66
CA VAL A 179 0.54 -0.55 16.19
C VAL A 179 -0.67 0.36 16.03
N VAL A 180 -1.36 0.25 14.91
CA VAL A 180 -2.65 0.90 14.69
C VAL A 180 -3.79 -0.11 14.69
N GLY A 181 -4.96 0.31 15.19
CA GLY A 181 -6.21 -0.43 15.19
C GLY A 181 -7.19 0.18 14.20
N VAL A 182 -7.61 -0.58 13.20
CA VAL A 182 -8.49 -0.11 12.13
C VAL A 182 -9.64 -1.09 11.92
N ARG A 183 -10.89 -0.59 11.80
CA ARG A 183 -12.06 -1.44 11.44
C ARG A 183 -12.41 -1.32 9.96
N ASN A 184 -12.60 -0.09 9.50
CA ASN A 184 -12.94 0.20 8.11
C ASN A 184 -11.98 1.26 7.59
N GLY A 185 -11.05 0.87 6.73
CA GLY A 185 -10.04 1.79 6.22
C GLY A 185 -8.88 1.08 5.56
N ALA A 186 -7.80 1.80 5.47
CA ALA A 186 -6.58 1.37 4.82
C ALA A 186 -5.34 1.87 5.56
N VAL A 187 -4.25 1.14 5.42
CA VAL A 187 -2.93 1.53 5.88
C VAL A 187 -1.96 1.35 4.73
N ALA A 188 -1.20 2.38 4.39
CA ALA A 188 -0.16 2.31 3.38
C ALA A 188 1.15 2.90 3.91
N THR A 189 2.27 2.33 3.49
CA THR A 189 3.59 2.80 3.91
C THR A 189 4.52 2.94 2.71
N SER A 190 5.18 4.09 2.60
CA SER A 190 6.33 4.28 1.71
C SER A 190 7.60 4.46 2.52
N GLY A 191 8.67 3.81 2.11
CA GLY A 191 9.95 3.87 2.81
C GLY A 191 11.12 3.39 1.96
N ALA A 192 12.32 3.85 2.31
CA ALA A 192 13.54 3.52 1.59
C ALA A 192 13.92 2.03 1.63
N TYR A 193 13.40 1.28 2.60
CA TYR A 193 13.71 -0.14 2.82
C TYR A 193 12.87 -1.13 2.00
N GLU A 194 11.78 -0.67 1.33
CA GLU A 194 10.85 -1.60 0.66
C GLU A 194 11.35 -2.08 -0.71
N ARG A 195 11.78 -1.16 -1.56
CA ARG A 195 12.22 -1.45 -2.94
C ARG A 195 13.46 -0.65 -3.34
N GLY A 196 14.27 -0.20 -2.37
CA GLY A 196 15.40 0.71 -2.63
C GLY A 196 14.94 2.13 -2.98
N GLU A 197 15.74 2.87 -3.73
CA GLU A 197 15.51 4.28 -4.10
C GLU A 197 14.51 4.44 -5.27
N HIS A 198 13.35 3.75 -5.21
CA HIS A 198 12.35 3.82 -6.27
C HIS A 198 11.47 5.07 -6.21
N VAL A 199 11.30 5.68 -5.02
CA VAL A 199 10.63 6.98 -4.88
C VAL A 199 11.67 8.08 -4.95
N ARG A 200 11.44 9.06 -5.82
CA ARG A 200 12.30 10.21 -6.00
C ARG A 200 11.50 11.49 -5.81
N ASP A 201 12.13 12.52 -5.31
CA ASP A 201 11.63 13.88 -5.40
C ASP A 201 11.60 14.29 -6.89
N PRO A 202 10.43 14.52 -7.49
CA PRO A 202 10.31 14.80 -8.91
C PRO A 202 10.96 16.14 -9.33
N PHE A 203 11.20 17.05 -8.39
CA PHE A 203 11.82 18.36 -8.66
C PHE A 203 13.35 18.29 -8.66
N THR A 204 13.92 17.38 -7.89
CA THR A 204 15.38 17.24 -7.78
C THR A 204 15.91 15.98 -8.45
N GLY A 205 15.06 15.00 -8.74
CA GLY A 205 15.43 13.69 -9.26
C GLY A 205 16.18 12.81 -8.26
N LYS A 206 16.32 13.24 -7.00
CA LYS A 206 17.07 12.52 -5.96
C LYS A 206 16.13 11.74 -5.05
N ALA A 207 16.68 10.70 -4.42
CA ALA A 207 15.97 10.02 -3.32
C ALA A 207 15.72 11.00 -2.17
N PRO A 208 14.53 10.95 -1.51
CA PRO A 208 14.25 11.78 -0.35
C PRO A 208 15.25 11.51 0.77
N SER A 209 15.65 12.56 1.50
CA SER A 209 16.56 12.46 2.64
C SER A 209 15.88 12.92 3.93
N GLY A 210 16.36 12.45 5.09
CA GLY A 210 15.83 12.85 6.40
C GLY A 210 14.54 12.16 6.82
N VAL A 211 13.93 11.34 5.97
CA VAL A 211 12.77 10.50 6.26
C VAL A 211 13.09 9.04 5.89
N LEU A 212 12.78 8.10 6.78
CA LEU A 212 13.00 6.67 6.58
C LEU A 212 11.73 5.98 6.08
N SER A 213 10.57 6.37 6.60
CA SER A 213 9.26 5.91 6.15
C SER A 213 8.15 6.87 6.52
N ILE A 214 7.07 6.85 5.73
CA ILE A 214 5.81 7.49 6.04
C ILE A 214 4.69 6.47 5.91
N THR A 215 3.87 6.35 6.96
CA THR A 215 2.67 5.51 6.97
C THR A 215 1.44 6.40 7.03
N ILE A 216 0.45 6.09 6.19
CA ILE A 216 -0.83 6.80 6.12
C ILE A 216 -1.96 5.83 6.46
N VAL A 217 -2.88 6.30 7.29
CA VAL A 217 -4.14 5.64 7.64
C VAL A 217 -5.28 6.50 7.12
N GLY A 218 -6.26 5.88 6.45
CA GLY A 218 -7.40 6.61 5.90
C GLY A 218 -8.48 5.69 5.34
N PRO A 219 -9.54 6.23 4.72
CA PRO A 219 -10.69 5.45 4.27
C PRO A 219 -10.44 4.62 3.00
N SER A 220 -9.50 5.02 2.15
CA SER A 220 -9.21 4.40 0.84
C SER A 220 -7.73 4.08 0.71
N LEU A 221 -7.42 2.85 0.30
CA LEU A 221 -6.05 2.42 0.04
C LEU A 221 -5.49 3.05 -1.24
N THR A 222 -6.33 3.24 -2.26
CA THR A 222 -5.95 3.92 -3.51
C THR A 222 -5.28 5.27 -3.23
N TYR A 223 -5.92 6.06 -2.37
CA TYR A 223 -5.38 7.36 -1.99
C TYR A 223 -4.27 7.27 -0.94
N ALA A 224 -4.39 6.38 0.05
CA ALA A 224 -3.37 6.23 1.09
C ALA A 224 -2.00 5.83 0.52
N ASP A 225 -1.96 4.90 -0.46
CA ASP A 225 -0.74 4.44 -1.16
C ASP A 225 -0.10 5.61 -1.93
N ALA A 226 -0.89 6.31 -2.76
CA ALA A 226 -0.40 7.44 -3.52
C ALA A 226 0.02 8.63 -2.62
N TYR A 227 -0.71 8.90 -1.53
CA TYR A 227 -0.33 9.93 -0.57
C TYR A 227 0.92 9.56 0.21
N ALA A 228 1.11 8.27 0.56
CA ALA A 228 2.35 7.81 1.18
C ALA A 228 3.55 8.02 0.25
N THR A 229 3.39 7.71 -1.04
CA THR A 229 4.40 7.97 -2.07
C THR A 229 4.73 9.45 -2.19
N ALA A 230 3.71 10.32 -2.33
CA ALA A 230 3.89 11.77 -2.40
C ALA A 230 4.56 12.35 -1.15
N ALA A 231 4.05 11.98 0.02
CA ALA A 231 4.58 12.48 1.30
C ALA A 231 6.02 12.01 1.52
N PHE A 232 6.35 10.79 1.13
CA PHE A 232 7.72 10.28 1.20
C PHE A 232 8.64 11.07 0.24
N ALA A 233 8.19 11.38 -0.99
CA ALA A 233 8.92 12.21 -1.94
C ALA A 233 9.18 13.63 -1.41
N MET A 234 8.26 14.21 -0.62
CA MET A 234 8.43 15.50 0.06
C MET A 234 9.48 15.48 1.18
N GLY A 235 9.95 14.31 1.60
CA GLY A 235 10.90 14.17 2.70
C GLY A 235 10.32 14.67 4.03
N PRO A 236 11.06 15.47 4.84
CA PRO A 236 10.61 15.94 6.15
C PRO A 236 9.32 16.79 6.13
N ALA A 237 8.98 17.40 4.99
CA ALA A 237 7.76 18.21 4.85
C ALA A 237 6.49 17.36 4.66
N GLY A 238 6.65 16.09 4.25
CA GLY A 238 5.54 15.23 3.89
C GLY A 238 4.54 14.99 5.01
N LEU A 239 4.99 14.82 6.25
CA LEU A 239 4.07 14.60 7.38
C LEU A 239 3.19 15.85 7.66
N ALA A 240 3.74 17.06 7.50
CA ALA A 240 2.98 18.29 7.65
C ALA A 240 1.92 18.44 6.55
N TRP A 241 2.25 18.03 5.32
CA TRP A 241 1.29 18.00 4.23
C TRP A 241 0.14 16.99 4.50
N VAL A 242 0.47 15.78 4.99
CA VAL A 242 -0.54 14.77 5.38
C VAL A 242 -1.51 15.30 6.42
N ALA A 243 -1.06 16.14 7.36
CA ALA A 243 -1.94 16.74 8.37
C ALA A 243 -3.06 17.61 7.77
N GLY A 244 -2.89 18.11 6.54
CA GLY A 244 -3.90 18.87 5.79
C GLY A 244 -4.89 18.02 4.99
N LEU A 245 -4.69 16.69 4.89
CA LEU A 245 -5.55 15.82 4.11
C LEU A 245 -6.79 15.39 4.88
N ALA A 246 -7.96 15.78 4.41
CA ALA A 246 -9.22 15.44 5.07
C ALA A 246 -9.45 13.92 5.11
N GLY A 247 -9.70 13.37 6.29
CA GLY A 247 -9.99 11.95 6.49
C GLY A 247 -8.74 11.05 6.55
N TYR A 248 -7.54 11.60 6.37
CA TYR A 248 -6.27 10.87 6.46
C TYR A 248 -5.45 11.33 7.65
N ALA A 249 -4.67 10.42 8.18
CA ALA A 249 -3.71 10.69 9.23
C ALA A 249 -2.43 9.89 8.95
N GLY A 250 -1.31 10.33 9.48
CA GLY A 250 -0.06 9.65 9.20
C GLY A 250 0.97 9.76 10.31
N CYS A 251 1.96 8.87 10.22
CA CYS A 251 3.18 8.99 10.99
C CYS A 251 4.41 8.89 10.09
N SER A 252 5.50 9.49 10.51
CA SER A 252 6.80 9.36 9.87
C SER A 252 7.85 8.86 10.85
N ILE A 253 8.80 8.10 10.34
CA ILE A 253 10.00 7.72 11.05
C ILE A 253 11.18 8.39 10.35
N THR A 254 11.92 9.21 11.10
CA THR A 254 13.11 9.93 10.64
C THR A 254 14.34 9.37 11.34
N ALA A 255 15.50 9.37 10.71
CA ALA A 255 16.73 8.99 11.38
C ALA A 255 17.08 9.99 12.48
N ASP A 256 17.57 9.50 13.61
CA ASP A 256 18.24 10.36 14.59
C ASP A 256 19.54 10.94 14.00
N PRO A 257 20.04 12.06 14.51
CA PRO A 257 21.23 12.71 13.96
C PRO A 257 22.48 11.81 13.88
N ASP A 258 22.57 10.82 14.77
CA ASP A 258 23.66 9.83 14.77
C ASP A 258 23.35 8.58 13.93
N GLY A 259 22.16 8.50 13.33
CA GLY A 259 21.70 7.37 12.52
C GLY A 259 21.43 6.08 13.32
N SER A 260 21.54 6.10 14.64
CA SER A 260 21.45 4.90 15.47
C SER A 260 20.05 4.37 15.67
N ASN A 261 19.04 5.26 15.57
CA ASN A 261 17.64 4.92 15.84
C ASN A 261 16.70 5.77 14.97
N GLY A 262 15.39 5.52 15.08
CA GLY A 262 14.37 6.26 14.37
C GLY A 262 13.45 7.00 15.32
N ARG A 263 13.23 8.29 15.03
CA ARG A 263 12.24 9.12 15.72
C ARG A 263 10.88 8.98 15.05
N LEU A 264 9.90 8.48 15.80
CA LEU A 264 8.50 8.42 15.36
C LEU A 264 7.79 9.74 15.69
N THR A 265 7.18 10.35 14.68
CA THR A 265 6.30 11.52 14.79
C THR A 265 5.01 11.26 14.05
N TRP A 266 3.90 11.92 14.44
CA TRP A 266 2.60 11.70 13.82
C TRP A 266 1.73 12.96 13.76
N THR A 267 0.72 12.92 12.88
CA THR A 267 -0.32 13.96 12.80
C THR A 267 -1.32 13.81 13.95
N PRO A 268 -2.00 14.88 14.38
CA PRO A 268 -2.97 14.81 15.50
C PRO A 268 -4.07 13.76 15.30
N GLY A 269 -4.46 13.50 14.03
CA GLY A 269 -5.47 12.47 13.71
C GLY A 269 -5.00 11.04 13.94
N PHE A 270 -3.72 10.80 13.89
CA PHE A 270 -3.12 9.46 13.98
C PHE A 270 -3.23 8.86 15.39
N GLU A 271 -3.22 9.67 16.43
CA GLU A 271 -3.37 9.21 17.82
C GLU A 271 -4.64 8.37 18.04
N ARG A 272 -5.72 8.74 17.32
CA ARG A 272 -6.99 7.99 17.40
C ARG A 272 -6.92 6.60 16.76
N CYS A 273 -5.92 6.35 15.95
CA CYS A 273 -5.67 5.06 15.32
C CYS A 273 -4.73 4.16 16.14
N LEU A 274 -4.04 4.72 17.15
CA LEU A 274 -3.10 3.92 17.95
C LEU A 274 -3.85 2.81 18.68
N ALA A 275 -3.34 1.60 18.58
CA ALA A 275 -3.83 0.47 19.35
C ALA A 275 -3.01 0.30 20.62
N ASP A 276 -3.66 -0.17 21.69
CA ASP A 276 -2.95 -0.57 22.91
C ASP A 276 -1.88 -1.61 22.53
N PRO A 277 -0.62 -1.47 22.96
CA PRO A 277 0.46 -2.39 22.64
C PRO A 277 0.27 -3.81 23.17
N ARG A 278 -0.78 -4.09 23.96
CA ARG A 278 -1.11 -5.42 24.50
C ARG A 278 -1.59 -6.42 23.48
#